data_9e6c9a8c9282c542c8d7550994817fe1
#
_entry.id   9e6c9a8c9282c542c8d7550994817fe1
#
_cell.length_a   1.000
_cell.length_b   1.000
_cell.length_c   1.000
_cell.angle_alpha   90.00
_cell.angle_beta   90.00
_cell.angle_gamma   90.00
#
_symmetry.space_group_name_H-M   'P 1'
#
loop_
_entity.id
_entity.type
_entity.pdbx_description
1 polymer ?
#
loop_
_entity_poly.entity_id
_entity_poly.type
_entity_poly.pdbx_seq_one_letter_code
_entity_poly.pdbx_strand_id
1 'polypeptide(L)'
;MLFCTVLDGTCTGSDIFTKLDTKIREEGLCWDQCVGVCTDGAGAMLGKRKGLKARVLQVAPHINFTHCIIHREALASKALNPELSSVLQTAIKIVNYIKTRPINARLFSTLCNEMGSEHEALLFHTEVRWLSRGKVLNRLYELRDEVRLFLIESESQLADHLTDPDWLANLAYLSCIFERLNLLNLSLQGPNTNILVLSDKIDAFTRKLERWAVRVDGGSVEMFPELEEFMEENELSVDNVKVMITTHLRGLVAHFKKYFPKETAPQRYDWIRQPFTATGDHLSSDMEDELLELSSDRTLQTSFGSTTLDEFWISVANEYPVLSKAAMDVLIPFGSTYLCEKTFLALTYIKNKYRSRLWVEDDLRVAISGIKPRMELLCSKKQAQVSH
;
A
#
# COMPACT_ATOMS: atom_id res chain seq x y z
N MET A 1 13.73 -13.50 4.75
CA MET A 1 14.72 -12.41 4.57
C MET A 1 16.06 -13.03 4.21
N LEU A 2 16.64 -12.64 3.08
CA LEU A 2 17.95 -13.18 2.66
C LEU A 2 19.07 -12.52 3.46
N PHE A 3 19.14 -11.19 3.47
CA PHE A 3 20.11 -10.43 4.25
C PHE A 3 19.56 -9.05 4.67
N CYS A 4 20.21 -8.45 5.65
CA CYS A 4 20.04 -7.05 6.04
C CYS A 4 21.45 -6.46 6.26
N THR A 5 21.79 -5.43 5.48
CA THR A 5 23.16 -4.86 5.51
C THR A 5 23.11 -3.34 5.53
N VAL A 6 24.19 -2.72 5.98
CA VAL A 6 24.37 -1.28 6.02
C VAL A 6 25.05 -0.80 4.74
N LEU A 7 24.65 0.37 4.25
CA LEU A 7 25.38 1.09 3.21
C LEU A 7 26.49 1.92 3.87
N ASP A 8 27.71 1.79 3.36
CA ASP A 8 28.91 2.36 3.99
C ASP A 8 29.18 3.81 3.54
N GLY A 9 28.27 4.44 2.84
CA GLY A 9 28.47 5.78 2.30
C GLY A 9 27.18 6.48 1.89
N THR A 10 27.11 6.86 0.63
CA THR A 10 25.89 7.48 0.07
C THR A 10 24.84 6.43 -0.29
N CYS A 11 23.60 6.87 -0.50
CA CYS A 11 22.48 5.99 -0.89
C CYS A 11 22.17 6.14 -2.38
N THR A 12 23.19 6.15 -3.24
CA THR A 12 22.99 6.20 -4.69
C THR A 12 22.60 4.84 -5.26
N GLY A 13 21.97 4.81 -6.43
CA GLY A 13 21.67 3.54 -7.12
C GLY A 13 22.94 2.70 -7.39
N SER A 14 24.13 3.32 -7.45
CA SER A 14 25.42 2.63 -7.55
C SER A 14 25.78 1.89 -6.28
N ASP A 15 25.71 2.57 -5.15
CA ASP A 15 26.10 2.01 -3.86
C ASP A 15 25.17 0.84 -3.49
N ILE A 16 23.87 1.04 -3.72
CA ILE A 16 22.86 0.01 -3.51
C ILE A 16 23.12 -1.21 -4.40
N PHE A 17 23.40 -0.99 -5.69
CA PHE A 17 23.69 -2.09 -6.63
C PHE A 17 24.95 -2.85 -6.23
N THR A 18 26.04 -2.15 -5.93
CA THR A 18 27.32 -2.77 -5.54
C THR A 18 27.13 -3.64 -4.29
N LYS A 19 26.43 -3.11 -3.28
CA LYS A 19 26.19 -3.87 -2.04
C LYS A 19 25.28 -5.08 -2.27
N LEU A 20 24.25 -4.93 -3.12
CA LEU A 20 23.32 -6.00 -3.49
C LEU A 20 24.04 -7.10 -4.28
N ASP A 21 24.83 -6.73 -5.30
CA ASP A 21 25.59 -7.67 -6.13
C ASP A 21 26.60 -8.48 -5.30
N THR A 22 27.31 -7.79 -4.38
CA THR A 22 28.22 -8.46 -3.45
C THR A 22 27.48 -9.48 -2.59
N LYS A 23 26.33 -9.10 -2.02
CA LYS A 23 25.55 -9.99 -1.15
C LYS A 23 24.96 -11.18 -1.90
N ILE A 24 24.43 -10.97 -3.10
CA ILE A 24 23.92 -12.07 -3.96
C ILE A 24 25.03 -13.10 -4.21
N ARG A 25 26.26 -12.65 -4.51
CA ARG A 25 27.40 -13.54 -4.75
C ARG A 25 27.89 -14.24 -3.48
N GLU A 26 27.93 -13.53 -2.35
CA GLU A 26 28.28 -14.11 -1.03
C GLU A 26 27.32 -15.26 -0.63
N GLU A 27 26.03 -15.14 -0.99
CA GLU A 27 25.02 -16.18 -0.75
C GLU A 27 25.03 -17.31 -1.82
N GLY A 28 25.98 -17.29 -2.76
CA GLY A 28 26.10 -18.28 -3.82
C GLY A 28 25.00 -18.20 -4.89
N LEU A 29 24.32 -17.07 -4.99
CA LEU A 29 23.27 -16.82 -5.97
C LEU A 29 23.83 -16.09 -7.19
N CYS A 30 23.14 -16.18 -8.33
CA CYS A 30 23.46 -15.42 -9.54
C CYS A 30 22.24 -14.67 -10.07
N TRP A 31 22.50 -13.60 -10.83
CA TRP A 31 21.46 -12.78 -11.42
C TRP A 31 20.62 -13.52 -12.47
N ASP A 32 21.17 -14.54 -13.11
CA ASP A 32 20.45 -15.34 -14.13
C ASP A 32 19.28 -16.12 -13.54
N GLN A 33 19.30 -16.40 -12.24
CA GLN A 33 18.23 -17.06 -11.51
C GLN A 33 17.20 -16.09 -10.95
N CYS A 34 17.45 -14.79 -11.02
CA CYS A 34 16.53 -13.77 -10.50
C CYS A 34 15.42 -13.49 -11.52
N VAL A 35 14.19 -13.77 -11.18
CA VAL A 35 13.02 -13.53 -12.05
C VAL A 35 12.41 -12.14 -11.89
N GLY A 36 12.65 -11.47 -10.75
CA GLY A 36 12.07 -10.15 -10.53
C GLY A 36 12.67 -9.38 -9.36
N VAL A 37 12.58 -8.05 -9.45
CA VAL A 37 12.97 -7.11 -8.40
C VAL A 37 11.83 -6.12 -8.18
N CYS A 38 11.42 -5.93 -6.94
CA CYS A 38 10.40 -4.94 -6.55
C CYS A 38 11.00 -3.90 -5.60
N THR A 39 10.83 -2.61 -5.92
CA THR A 39 11.31 -1.50 -5.08
C THR A 39 10.26 -0.41 -4.97
N ASP A 40 10.52 0.59 -4.10
CA ASP A 40 9.80 1.85 -4.12
C ASP A 40 10.11 2.69 -5.37
N GLY A 41 9.49 3.88 -5.46
CA GLY A 41 9.64 4.82 -6.57
C GLY A 41 10.79 5.82 -6.41
N ALA A 42 11.69 5.66 -5.42
CA ALA A 42 12.77 6.61 -5.19
C ALA A 42 13.69 6.74 -6.41
N GLY A 43 14.25 7.93 -6.62
CA GLY A 43 15.15 8.20 -7.74
C GLY A 43 16.39 7.30 -7.76
N ALA A 44 16.92 6.91 -6.57
CA ALA A 44 18.00 5.94 -6.42
C ALA A 44 17.59 4.53 -6.91
N MET A 45 16.30 4.18 -6.84
CA MET A 45 15.77 2.87 -7.27
C MET A 45 15.39 2.87 -8.74
N LEU A 46 14.54 3.80 -9.20
CA LEU A 46 13.93 3.80 -10.54
C LEU A 46 14.56 4.78 -11.54
N GLY A 47 15.59 5.53 -11.15
CA GLY A 47 16.25 6.50 -12.03
C GLY A 47 16.71 5.87 -13.35
N LYS A 48 16.28 6.42 -14.49
CA LYS A 48 16.45 5.84 -15.82
C LYS A 48 17.91 5.53 -16.24
N ARG A 49 18.88 6.30 -15.73
CA ARG A 49 20.30 6.17 -16.11
C ARG A 49 21.20 5.71 -14.98
N LYS A 50 20.92 6.12 -13.74
CA LYS A 50 21.80 5.93 -12.58
C LYS A 50 21.11 5.18 -11.42
N GLY A 51 19.83 4.85 -11.52
CA GLY A 51 19.10 4.10 -10.51
C GLY A 51 19.48 2.62 -10.48
N LEU A 52 19.09 1.95 -9.40
CA LEU A 52 19.27 0.51 -9.23
C LEU A 52 18.70 -0.27 -10.41
N LYS A 53 17.47 0.07 -10.85
CA LYS A 53 16.83 -0.57 -12.02
C LYS A 53 17.74 -0.58 -13.25
N ALA A 54 18.32 0.55 -13.61
CA ALA A 54 19.17 0.65 -14.80
C ALA A 54 20.38 -0.27 -14.70
N ARG A 55 20.97 -0.41 -13.52
CA ARG A 55 22.16 -1.25 -13.24
C ARG A 55 21.81 -2.74 -13.23
N VAL A 56 20.71 -3.11 -12.59
CA VAL A 56 20.24 -4.50 -12.59
C VAL A 56 19.94 -4.97 -14.02
N LEU A 57 19.25 -4.16 -14.83
CA LEU A 57 18.94 -4.52 -16.21
C LEU A 57 20.16 -4.57 -17.14
N GLN A 58 21.32 -4.00 -16.74
CA GLN A 58 22.58 -4.19 -17.47
C GLN A 58 23.17 -5.60 -17.28
N VAL A 59 23.01 -6.17 -16.09
CA VAL A 59 23.56 -7.52 -15.77
C VAL A 59 22.51 -8.62 -15.97
N ALA A 60 21.22 -8.28 -15.89
CA ALA A 60 20.12 -9.23 -16.00
C ALA A 60 18.92 -8.59 -16.76
N PRO A 61 18.99 -8.48 -18.08
CA PRO A 61 17.96 -7.80 -18.89
C PRO A 61 16.59 -8.52 -18.89
N HIS A 62 16.56 -9.80 -18.53
CA HIS A 62 15.35 -10.62 -18.45
C HIS A 62 14.48 -10.36 -17.22
N ILE A 63 15.03 -9.68 -16.19
CA ILE A 63 14.34 -9.47 -14.90
C ILE A 63 13.13 -8.56 -15.05
N ASN A 64 12.01 -8.96 -14.47
CA ASN A 64 10.86 -8.10 -14.24
C ASN A 64 11.14 -7.12 -13.11
N PHE A 65 11.31 -5.83 -13.45
CA PHE A 65 11.53 -4.78 -12.45
C PHE A 65 10.22 -4.05 -12.13
N THR A 66 9.65 -4.31 -10.97
CA THR A 66 8.35 -3.79 -10.53
C THR A 66 8.50 -2.61 -9.58
N HIS A 67 7.81 -1.51 -9.85
CA HIS A 67 7.57 -0.46 -8.87
C HIS A 67 6.45 -0.91 -7.93
N CYS A 68 6.71 -0.93 -6.63
CA CYS A 68 5.77 -1.37 -5.59
C CYS A 68 4.37 -0.80 -5.79
N ILE A 69 3.37 -1.67 -5.84
CA ILE A 69 1.99 -1.29 -6.12
C ILE A 69 1.41 -0.40 -5.00
N ILE A 70 1.80 -0.65 -3.75
CA ILE A 70 1.38 0.15 -2.58
C ILE A 70 1.94 1.58 -2.68
N HIS A 71 3.19 1.73 -3.13
CA HIS A 71 3.77 3.07 -3.34
C HIS A 71 3.13 3.80 -4.52
N ARG A 72 2.80 3.09 -5.61
CA ARG A 72 2.08 3.68 -6.75
C ARG A 72 0.66 4.11 -6.36
N GLU A 73 -0.03 3.30 -5.57
CA GLU A 73 -1.34 3.63 -5.00
C GLU A 73 -1.25 4.90 -4.15
N ALA A 74 -0.29 4.98 -3.22
CA ALA A 74 -0.08 6.17 -2.40
C ALA A 74 0.27 7.43 -3.23
N LEU A 75 0.94 7.27 -4.38
CA LEU A 75 1.20 8.38 -5.30
C LEU A 75 -0.05 8.80 -6.08
N ALA A 76 -0.86 7.84 -6.52
CA ALA A 76 -2.13 8.11 -7.21
C ALA A 76 -3.14 8.83 -6.30
N SER A 77 -3.16 8.44 -5.03
CA SER A 77 -4.06 9.01 -4.00
C SER A 77 -3.73 10.47 -3.61
N LYS A 78 -2.59 11.02 -4.04
CA LYS A 78 -2.21 12.43 -3.77
C LYS A 78 -2.94 13.45 -4.66
N ALA A 79 -3.80 13.00 -5.58
CA ALA A 79 -4.56 13.89 -6.45
C ALA A 79 -5.65 14.60 -5.64
N LEU A 80 -5.40 15.81 -5.21
CA LEU A 80 -6.39 16.71 -4.62
C LEU A 80 -6.54 17.96 -5.49
N ASN A 81 -7.78 18.43 -5.65
CA ASN A 81 -8.01 19.75 -6.21
C ASN A 81 -7.61 20.85 -5.20
N PRO A 82 -7.44 22.11 -5.63
CA PRO A 82 -7.00 23.20 -4.75
C PRO A 82 -7.90 23.40 -3.53
N GLU A 83 -9.21 23.25 -3.69
CA GLU A 83 -10.22 23.43 -2.65
C GLU A 83 -10.05 22.39 -1.54
N LEU A 84 -10.06 21.11 -1.88
CA LEU A 84 -9.83 20.03 -0.92
C LEU A 84 -8.43 20.06 -0.31
N SER A 85 -7.43 20.52 -1.06
CA SER A 85 -6.10 20.74 -0.52
C SER A 85 -6.08 21.82 0.56
N SER A 86 -6.84 22.90 0.38
CA SER A 86 -7.01 23.95 1.39
C SER A 86 -7.69 23.43 2.65
N VAL A 87 -8.78 22.67 2.49
CA VAL A 87 -9.48 22.04 3.63
C VAL A 87 -8.55 21.11 4.40
N LEU A 88 -7.79 20.25 3.70
CA LEU A 88 -6.81 19.35 4.32
C LEU A 88 -5.73 20.12 5.09
N GLN A 89 -5.19 21.20 4.51
CA GLN A 89 -4.17 22.01 5.18
C GLN A 89 -4.72 22.69 6.44
N THR A 90 -5.95 23.19 6.39
CA THR A 90 -6.63 23.80 7.53
C THR A 90 -6.91 22.74 8.61
N ALA A 91 -7.40 21.56 8.25
CA ALA A 91 -7.58 20.44 9.17
C ALA A 91 -6.28 20.08 9.90
N ILE A 92 -5.16 20.02 9.18
CA ILE A 92 -3.83 19.79 9.77
C ILE A 92 -3.43 20.92 10.73
N LYS A 93 -3.70 22.19 10.38
CA LYS A 93 -3.42 23.33 11.28
C LYS A 93 -4.22 23.23 12.58
N ILE A 94 -5.52 22.88 12.49
CA ILE A 94 -6.39 22.68 13.66
C ILE A 94 -5.83 21.57 14.56
N VAL A 95 -5.55 20.40 13.98
CA VAL A 95 -4.97 19.27 14.72
C VAL A 95 -3.65 19.66 15.39
N ASN A 96 -2.76 20.33 14.68
CA ASN A 96 -1.48 20.76 15.23
C ASN A 96 -1.65 21.81 16.33
N TYR A 97 -2.58 22.75 16.19
CA TYR A 97 -2.86 23.77 17.21
C TYR A 97 -3.22 23.13 18.55
N ILE A 98 -4.02 22.05 18.54
CA ILE A 98 -4.43 21.33 19.75
C ILE A 98 -3.34 20.38 20.23
N LYS A 99 -2.77 19.55 19.34
CA LYS A 99 -1.90 18.40 19.71
C LYS A 99 -0.46 18.81 20.03
N THR A 100 0.10 19.82 19.39
CA THR A 100 1.52 20.17 19.60
C THR A 100 1.75 20.99 20.86
N ARG A 101 0.70 21.53 21.45
CA ARG A 101 0.74 22.30 22.70
C ARG A 101 0.23 21.45 23.86
N PRO A 102 1.08 21.04 24.81
CA PRO A 102 0.67 20.13 25.89
C PRO A 102 -0.50 20.67 26.74
N ILE A 103 -0.62 21.98 26.91
CA ILE A 103 -1.73 22.61 27.62
C ILE A 103 -3.02 22.43 26.83
N ASN A 104 -3.02 22.79 25.53
CA ASN A 104 -4.20 22.65 24.67
C ASN A 104 -4.67 21.18 24.61
N ALA A 105 -3.73 20.24 24.48
CA ALA A 105 -4.08 18.81 24.42
C ALA A 105 -4.76 18.32 25.72
N ARG A 106 -4.34 18.82 26.88
CA ARG A 106 -4.97 18.47 28.17
C ARG A 106 -6.33 19.12 28.34
N LEU A 107 -6.47 20.41 28.04
CA LEU A 107 -7.72 21.14 28.12
C LEU A 107 -8.76 20.55 27.15
N PHE A 108 -8.34 20.23 25.93
CA PHE A 108 -9.20 19.57 24.94
C PHE A 108 -9.67 18.18 25.40
N SER A 109 -8.77 17.37 26.02
CA SER A 109 -9.16 16.08 26.57
C SER A 109 -10.18 16.22 27.71
N THR A 110 -10.04 17.25 28.56
CA THR A 110 -11.03 17.54 29.62
C THR A 110 -12.38 17.91 29.00
N LEU A 111 -12.40 18.77 27.99
CA LEU A 111 -13.63 19.16 27.29
C LEU A 111 -14.32 17.96 26.65
N CYS A 112 -13.59 17.08 25.93
CA CYS A 112 -14.16 15.86 25.36
C CYS A 112 -14.80 14.97 26.42
N ASN A 113 -14.16 14.80 27.58
CA ASN A 113 -14.70 14.04 28.70
C ASN A 113 -15.98 14.67 29.28
N GLU A 114 -16.01 15.99 29.44
CA GLU A 114 -17.17 16.72 29.93
C GLU A 114 -18.36 16.65 28.96
N MET A 115 -18.08 16.61 27.63
CA MET A 115 -19.10 16.43 26.60
C MET A 115 -19.54 14.97 26.41
N GLY A 116 -18.86 14.01 27.05
CA GLY A 116 -19.16 12.59 26.95
C GLY A 116 -18.79 11.96 25.61
N SER A 117 -17.81 12.53 24.92
CA SER A 117 -17.35 12.07 23.62
C SER A 117 -16.73 10.68 23.70
N GLU A 118 -16.91 9.84 22.67
CA GLU A 118 -16.29 8.49 22.60
C GLU A 118 -14.77 8.56 22.63
N HIS A 119 -14.21 9.65 22.15
CA HIS A 119 -12.77 9.86 22.05
C HIS A 119 -12.32 11.14 22.76
N GLU A 120 -11.26 11.04 23.54
CA GLU A 120 -10.74 12.14 24.35
C GLU A 120 -9.64 12.97 23.67
N ALA A 121 -9.19 12.57 22.47
CA ALA A 121 -8.06 13.23 21.81
C ALA A 121 -8.05 13.07 20.30
N LEU A 122 -7.57 14.12 19.63
CA LEU A 122 -7.22 14.07 18.20
C LEU A 122 -5.98 13.16 17.97
N LEU A 123 -5.81 12.69 16.74
CA LEU A 123 -4.64 11.91 16.34
C LEU A 123 -3.54 12.83 15.81
N PHE A 124 -2.27 12.47 16.03
CA PHE A 124 -1.16 13.20 15.45
C PHE A 124 -1.10 13.02 13.94
N HIS A 125 -0.95 14.14 13.23
CA HIS A 125 -0.62 14.13 11.82
C HIS A 125 0.88 13.82 11.64
N THR A 126 1.20 12.76 10.91
CA THR A 126 2.57 12.45 10.49
C THR A 126 2.70 12.69 8.99
N GLU A 127 3.62 13.57 8.57
CA GLU A 127 3.84 13.87 7.14
C GLU A 127 4.31 12.65 6.34
N VAL A 128 4.94 11.70 7.00
CA VAL A 128 5.66 10.56 6.40
C VAL A 128 4.71 9.56 5.72
N ARG A 129 3.46 9.44 6.18
CA ARG A 129 2.50 8.47 5.64
C ARG A 129 1.24 9.18 5.18
N TRP A 130 1.12 9.39 3.86
CA TRP A 130 -0.05 10.04 3.24
C TRP A 130 -1.40 9.47 3.74
N LEU A 131 -1.48 8.15 3.83
CA LEU A 131 -2.71 7.46 4.24
C LEU A 131 -3.01 7.53 5.75
N SER A 132 -2.05 7.89 6.60
CA SER A 132 -2.35 8.17 8.02
C SER A 132 -3.27 9.38 8.20
N ARG A 133 -3.36 10.24 7.18
CA ARG A 133 -4.24 11.41 7.14
C ARG A 133 -5.72 11.02 7.24
N GLY A 134 -6.14 9.90 6.68
CA GLY A 134 -7.53 9.44 6.77
C GLY A 134 -8.00 9.28 8.21
N LYS A 135 -7.22 8.58 9.05
CA LYS A 135 -7.55 8.42 10.48
C LYS A 135 -7.60 9.74 11.24
N VAL A 136 -6.74 10.69 10.85
CA VAL A 136 -6.71 12.04 11.46
C VAL A 136 -7.95 12.82 11.06
N LEU A 137 -8.34 12.75 9.77
CA LEU A 137 -9.54 13.43 9.26
C LEU A 137 -10.82 12.87 9.88
N ASN A 138 -10.96 11.54 9.94
CA ASN A 138 -12.09 10.89 10.59
C ASN A 138 -12.21 11.35 12.05
N ARG A 139 -11.11 11.30 12.82
CA ARG A 139 -11.11 11.74 14.20
C ARG A 139 -11.40 13.23 14.37
N LEU A 140 -10.97 14.06 13.44
CA LEU A 140 -11.30 15.49 13.45
C LEU A 140 -12.79 15.71 13.12
N TYR A 141 -13.33 14.95 12.18
CA TYR A 141 -14.74 15.03 11.83
C TYR A 141 -15.65 14.53 12.96
N GLU A 142 -15.31 13.40 13.58
CA GLU A 142 -16.01 12.84 14.76
C GLU A 142 -16.07 13.86 15.90
N LEU A 143 -14.96 14.54 16.19
CA LEU A 143 -14.83 15.50 17.30
C LEU A 143 -15.02 16.96 16.85
N ARG A 144 -15.73 17.21 15.72
CA ARG A 144 -15.86 18.56 15.14
C ARG A 144 -16.51 19.58 16.07
N ASP A 145 -17.47 19.14 16.88
CA ASP A 145 -18.20 20.02 17.80
C ASP A 145 -17.34 20.37 19.02
N GLU A 146 -16.64 19.42 19.59
CA GLU A 146 -15.68 19.64 20.67
C GLU A 146 -14.53 20.54 20.20
N VAL A 147 -14.01 20.30 19.00
CA VAL A 147 -12.97 21.14 18.40
C VAL A 147 -13.48 22.56 18.17
N ARG A 148 -14.70 22.72 17.68
CA ARG A 148 -15.33 24.04 17.49
C ARG A 148 -15.42 24.80 18.79
N LEU A 149 -15.96 24.20 19.86
CA LEU A 149 -16.08 24.83 21.16
C LEU A 149 -14.73 25.19 21.75
N PHE A 150 -13.77 24.27 21.71
CA PHE A 150 -12.41 24.52 22.18
C PHE A 150 -11.73 25.70 21.45
N LEU A 151 -11.91 25.81 20.14
CA LEU A 151 -11.31 26.90 19.35
C LEU A 151 -12.00 28.24 19.62
N ILE A 152 -13.31 28.26 19.87
CA ILE A 152 -14.06 29.47 20.28
C ILE A 152 -13.57 29.93 21.63
N GLU A 153 -13.48 29.06 22.64
CA GLU A 153 -12.98 29.38 23.97
C GLU A 153 -11.52 29.86 23.96
N SER A 154 -10.73 29.35 23.01
CA SER A 154 -9.34 29.76 22.80
C SER A 154 -9.19 31.02 21.94
N GLU A 155 -10.26 31.68 21.56
CA GLU A 155 -10.31 32.85 20.66
C GLU A 155 -9.51 32.66 19.36
N SER A 156 -9.52 31.45 18.83
CA SER A 156 -8.75 31.08 17.63
C SER A 156 -9.56 31.35 16.36
N GLN A 157 -9.00 32.07 15.40
CA GLN A 157 -9.61 32.27 14.07
C GLN A 157 -9.86 30.97 13.31
N LEU A 158 -9.28 29.84 13.74
CA LEU A 158 -9.57 28.52 13.13
C LEU A 158 -10.99 28.04 13.44
N ALA A 159 -11.67 28.63 14.42
CA ALA A 159 -13.06 28.31 14.75
C ALA A 159 -14.02 28.65 13.59
N ASP A 160 -13.74 29.68 12.81
CA ASP A 160 -14.58 30.12 11.70
C ASP A 160 -14.81 29.01 10.66
N HIS A 161 -13.79 28.18 10.42
CA HIS A 161 -13.94 27.04 9.50
C HIS A 161 -14.92 25.98 10.00
N LEU A 162 -15.00 25.77 11.32
CA LEU A 162 -15.93 24.78 11.91
C LEU A 162 -17.35 25.33 12.11
N THR A 163 -17.60 26.56 11.70
CA THR A 163 -18.93 27.17 11.63
C THR A 163 -19.43 27.31 10.18
N ASP A 164 -18.56 27.03 9.19
CA ASP A 164 -18.86 27.07 7.77
C ASP A 164 -19.37 25.71 7.27
N PRO A 165 -20.66 25.60 6.89
CA PRO A 165 -21.24 24.34 6.44
C PRO A 165 -20.57 23.77 5.18
N ASP A 166 -20.13 24.61 4.25
CA ASP A 166 -19.46 24.16 3.02
C ASP A 166 -18.08 23.58 3.34
N TRP A 167 -17.35 24.19 4.27
CA TRP A 167 -16.06 23.64 4.74
C TRP A 167 -16.25 22.30 5.46
N LEU A 168 -17.30 22.17 6.30
CA LEU A 168 -17.61 20.93 7.01
C LEU A 168 -18.05 19.83 6.06
N ALA A 169 -18.87 20.12 5.04
CA ALA A 169 -19.22 19.16 3.99
C ALA A 169 -17.98 18.65 3.24
N ASN A 170 -17.05 19.55 2.92
CA ASN A 170 -15.79 19.19 2.29
C ASN A 170 -14.90 18.34 3.21
N LEU A 171 -14.89 18.58 4.51
CA LEU A 171 -14.18 17.78 5.51
C LEU A 171 -14.81 16.37 5.62
N ALA A 172 -16.15 16.27 5.67
CA ALA A 172 -16.87 15.02 5.68
C ALA A 172 -16.53 14.16 4.45
N TYR A 173 -16.58 14.77 3.26
CA TYR A 173 -16.16 14.09 2.03
C TYR A 173 -14.71 13.62 2.07
N LEU A 174 -13.77 14.46 2.56
CA LEU A 174 -12.37 14.08 2.69
C LEU A 174 -12.19 12.91 3.66
N SER A 175 -12.92 12.89 4.77
CA SER A 175 -12.94 11.78 5.71
C SER A 175 -13.32 10.48 4.99
N CYS A 176 -14.48 10.45 4.33
CA CYS A 176 -14.96 9.30 3.58
C CYS A 176 -13.98 8.81 2.50
N ILE A 177 -13.49 9.69 1.64
CA ILE A 177 -12.64 9.26 0.51
C ILE A 177 -11.27 8.75 0.98
N PHE A 178 -10.68 9.36 2.02
CA PHE A 178 -9.43 8.87 2.60
C PHE A 178 -9.61 7.54 3.32
N GLU A 179 -10.76 7.28 3.92
CA GLU A 179 -11.08 5.96 4.46
C GLU A 179 -11.11 4.90 3.36
N ARG A 180 -11.79 5.19 2.22
CA ARG A 180 -11.83 4.27 1.06
C ARG A 180 -10.43 4.00 0.48
N LEU A 181 -9.58 5.02 0.40
CA LEU A 181 -8.17 4.87 -0.01
C LEU A 181 -7.37 4.05 1.00
N ASN A 182 -7.58 4.24 2.30
CA ASN A 182 -6.96 3.42 3.33
C ASN A 182 -7.38 1.95 3.25
N LEU A 183 -8.67 1.67 3.03
CA LEU A 183 -9.18 0.30 2.84
C LEU A 183 -8.54 -0.36 1.61
N LEU A 184 -8.42 0.37 0.50
CA LEU A 184 -7.69 -0.12 -0.67
C LEU A 184 -6.24 -0.46 -0.29
N ASN A 185 -5.51 0.47 0.33
CA ASN A 185 -4.12 0.27 0.73
C ASN A 185 -3.94 -0.96 1.63
N LEU A 186 -4.80 -1.12 2.64
CA LEU A 186 -4.80 -2.29 3.52
C LEU A 186 -5.07 -3.58 2.73
N SER A 187 -5.95 -3.53 1.75
CA SER A 187 -6.25 -4.70 0.91
C SER A 187 -5.07 -5.11 0.01
N LEU A 188 -4.20 -4.15 -0.36
CA LEU A 188 -2.98 -4.41 -1.14
C LEU A 188 -1.85 -5.00 -0.29
N GLN A 189 -1.98 -5.02 1.03
CA GLN A 189 -1.00 -5.59 1.96
C GLN A 189 -1.30 -7.07 2.20
N GLY A 190 -0.25 -7.86 2.39
CA GLY A 190 -0.37 -9.27 2.73
C GLY A 190 0.81 -10.11 2.23
N PRO A 191 1.08 -11.25 2.87
CA PRO A 191 2.21 -12.12 2.51
C PRO A 191 1.98 -12.92 1.21
N ASN A 192 0.72 -13.24 0.88
CA ASN A 192 0.35 -14.14 -0.22
C ASN A 192 -0.33 -13.39 -1.37
N THR A 193 0.23 -12.24 -1.76
CA THR A 193 -0.31 -11.42 -2.85
C THR A 193 0.64 -11.46 -4.05
N ASN A 194 0.16 -11.90 -5.20
CA ASN A 194 0.85 -11.78 -6.47
C ASN A 194 0.40 -10.53 -7.24
N ILE A 195 1.10 -10.20 -8.31
CA ILE A 195 0.82 -9.00 -9.11
C ILE A 195 -0.59 -9.00 -9.72
N LEU A 196 -1.13 -10.17 -10.04
CA LEU A 196 -2.45 -10.32 -10.67
C LEU A 196 -3.55 -9.91 -9.71
N VAL A 197 -3.53 -10.46 -8.49
CA VAL A 197 -4.50 -10.13 -7.42
C VAL A 197 -4.42 -8.65 -7.05
N LEU A 198 -3.21 -8.10 -6.96
CA LEU A 198 -3.02 -6.69 -6.63
C LEU A 198 -3.57 -5.77 -7.73
N SER A 199 -3.37 -6.12 -9.00
CA SER A 199 -3.89 -5.36 -10.13
C SER A 199 -5.42 -5.36 -10.18
N ASP A 200 -6.07 -6.50 -9.88
CA ASP A 200 -7.54 -6.57 -9.82
C ASP A 200 -8.13 -5.63 -8.78
N LYS A 201 -7.49 -5.53 -7.62
CA LYS A 201 -7.94 -4.62 -6.57
C LYS A 201 -7.86 -3.16 -7.01
N ILE A 202 -6.79 -2.79 -7.72
CA ILE A 202 -6.63 -1.45 -8.30
C ILE A 202 -7.68 -1.18 -9.37
N ASP A 203 -7.90 -2.13 -10.29
CA ASP A 203 -8.91 -2.01 -11.34
C ASP A 203 -10.32 -1.89 -10.74
N ALA A 204 -10.66 -2.73 -9.77
CA ALA A 204 -11.95 -2.68 -9.09
C ALA A 204 -12.17 -1.33 -8.39
N PHE A 205 -11.14 -0.79 -7.75
CA PHE A 205 -11.23 0.51 -7.10
C PHE A 205 -11.36 1.65 -8.12
N THR A 206 -10.62 1.61 -9.22
CA THR A 206 -10.72 2.60 -10.29
C THR A 206 -12.13 2.63 -10.90
N ARG A 207 -12.74 1.47 -11.14
CA ARG A 207 -14.13 1.36 -11.59
C ARG A 207 -15.13 1.89 -10.55
N LYS A 208 -14.86 1.69 -9.26
CA LYS A 208 -15.68 2.30 -8.18
C LYS A 208 -15.63 3.81 -8.25
N LEU A 209 -14.45 4.42 -8.39
CA LEU A 209 -14.28 5.87 -8.53
C LEU A 209 -15.07 6.41 -9.74
N GLU A 210 -14.99 5.73 -10.90
CA GLU A 210 -15.75 6.10 -12.09
C GLU A 210 -17.27 6.03 -11.84
N ARG A 211 -17.72 4.96 -11.18
CA ARG A 211 -19.15 4.80 -10.83
C ARG A 211 -19.61 5.83 -9.82
N TRP A 212 -18.80 6.16 -8.84
CA TRP A 212 -19.13 7.19 -7.84
C TRP A 212 -19.24 8.56 -8.49
N ALA A 213 -18.34 8.92 -9.42
CA ALA A 213 -18.44 10.17 -10.16
C ALA A 213 -19.77 10.30 -10.93
N VAL A 214 -20.23 9.21 -11.57
CA VAL A 214 -21.52 9.19 -12.27
C VAL A 214 -22.70 9.33 -11.30
N ARG A 215 -22.66 8.70 -10.13
CA ARG A 215 -23.72 8.81 -9.12
C ARG A 215 -23.80 10.22 -8.53
N VAL A 216 -22.66 10.83 -8.23
CA VAL A 216 -22.63 12.23 -7.75
C VAL A 216 -23.15 13.19 -8.81
N ASP A 217 -22.81 13.00 -10.08
CA ASP A 217 -23.40 13.77 -11.19
C ASP A 217 -24.93 13.60 -11.27
N GLY A 218 -25.42 12.45 -10.86
CA GLY A 218 -26.85 12.13 -10.75
C GLY A 218 -27.51 12.65 -9.45
N GLY A 219 -26.77 13.31 -8.55
CA GLY A 219 -27.29 13.87 -7.31
C GLY A 219 -27.30 12.92 -6.11
N SER A 220 -26.60 11.78 -6.14
CA SER A 220 -26.48 10.83 -5.01
C SER A 220 -25.08 10.86 -4.41
N VAL A 221 -25.01 10.92 -3.09
CA VAL A 221 -23.77 10.88 -2.29
C VAL A 221 -23.72 9.70 -1.30
N GLU A 222 -24.65 8.72 -1.42
CA GLU A 222 -24.80 7.52 -0.56
C GLU A 222 -23.49 6.75 -0.31
N MET A 223 -22.50 6.85 -1.22
CA MET A 223 -21.21 6.21 -1.08
C MET A 223 -20.28 6.91 -0.06
N PHE A 224 -20.68 8.08 0.44
CA PHE A 224 -19.97 8.92 1.41
C PHE A 224 -20.87 9.19 2.63
N PRO A 225 -21.01 8.22 3.55
CA PRO A 225 -22.03 8.25 4.60
C PRO A 225 -21.91 9.47 5.53
N GLU A 226 -20.69 9.85 5.96
CA GLU A 226 -20.54 11.03 6.83
C GLU A 226 -20.93 12.33 6.10
N LEU A 227 -20.73 12.38 4.78
CA LEU A 227 -21.19 13.52 3.98
C LEU A 227 -22.70 13.51 3.81
N GLU A 228 -23.29 12.34 3.53
CA GLU A 228 -24.75 12.19 3.35
C GLU A 228 -25.49 12.62 4.60
N GLU A 229 -25.10 12.05 5.77
CA GLU A 229 -25.67 12.38 7.07
C GLU A 229 -25.54 13.89 7.38
N PHE A 230 -24.35 14.46 7.17
CA PHE A 230 -24.13 15.90 7.41
C PHE A 230 -25.02 16.79 6.53
N MET A 231 -25.19 16.41 5.26
CA MET A 231 -26.02 17.19 4.33
C MET A 231 -27.51 17.10 4.67
N GLU A 232 -27.98 15.92 5.09
CA GLU A 232 -29.36 15.73 5.56
C GLU A 232 -29.65 16.53 6.83
N GLU A 233 -28.76 16.46 7.84
CA GLU A 233 -28.89 17.19 9.11
C GLU A 233 -28.90 18.72 8.93
N ASN A 234 -28.20 19.23 7.92
CA ASN A 234 -28.08 20.67 7.68
C ASN A 234 -28.89 21.17 6.47
N GLU A 235 -29.78 20.33 5.92
CA GLU A 235 -30.63 20.65 4.78
C GLU A 235 -29.86 21.20 3.55
N LEU A 236 -28.66 20.68 3.30
CA LEU A 236 -27.77 21.13 2.22
C LEU A 236 -28.08 20.41 0.90
N SER A 237 -27.99 21.16 -0.19
CA SER A 237 -28.15 20.58 -1.54
C SER A 237 -26.85 19.91 -2.01
N VAL A 238 -27.00 18.75 -2.66
CA VAL A 238 -25.85 18.06 -3.32
C VAL A 238 -25.18 18.96 -4.36
N ASP A 239 -25.89 19.90 -4.95
CA ASP A 239 -25.35 20.82 -5.95
C ASP A 239 -24.19 21.69 -5.39
N ASN A 240 -24.15 21.94 -4.07
CA ASN A 240 -23.08 22.69 -3.42
C ASN A 240 -21.71 21.99 -3.52
N VAL A 241 -21.69 20.65 -3.43
CA VAL A 241 -20.45 19.84 -3.40
C VAL A 241 -20.21 19.03 -4.68
N LYS A 242 -21.22 18.91 -5.52
CA LYS A 242 -21.24 18.05 -6.72
C LYS A 242 -20.05 18.26 -7.65
N VAL A 243 -19.81 19.52 -8.05
CA VAL A 243 -18.74 19.86 -9.00
C VAL A 243 -17.37 19.55 -8.42
N MET A 244 -17.17 19.89 -7.15
CA MET A 244 -15.92 19.67 -6.44
C MET A 244 -15.63 18.16 -6.31
N ILE A 245 -16.60 17.36 -5.84
CA ILE A 245 -16.46 15.92 -5.66
C ILE A 245 -16.22 15.22 -7.00
N THR A 246 -17.02 15.52 -8.01
CA THR A 246 -16.89 14.91 -9.33
C THR A 246 -15.54 15.20 -9.97
N THR A 247 -15.06 16.45 -9.85
CA THR A 247 -13.74 16.86 -10.33
C THR A 247 -12.63 16.08 -9.62
N HIS A 248 -12.73 15.92 -8.29
CA HIS A 248 -11.76 15.15 -7.52
C HIS A 248 -11.77 13.67 -7.90
N LEU A 249 -12.93 13.03 -7.97
CA LEU A 249 -13.06 11.62 -8.35
C LEU A 249 -12.48 11.34 -9.75
N ARG A 250 -12.79 12.20 -10.73
CA ARG A 250 -12.20 12.11 -12.09
C ARG A 250 -10.69 12.33 -12.07
N GLY A 251 -10.21 13.24 -11.23
CA GLY A 251 -8.77 13.45 -10.99
C GLY A 251 -8.10 12.21 -10.44
N LEU A 252 -8.69 11.56 -9.43
CA LEU A 252 -8.20 10.28 -8.90
C LEU A 252 -8.15 9.20 -9.98
N VAL A 253 -9.22 9.03 -10.78
CA VAL A 253 -9.26 8.08 -11.89
C VAL A 253 -8.12 8.33 -12.88
N ALA A 254 -7.87 9.59 -13.25
CA ALA A 254 -6.79 9.96 -14.15
C ALA A 254 -5.40 9.60 -13.57
N HIS A 255 -5.20 9.84 -12.27
CA HIS A 255 -3.97 9.48 -11.56
C HIS A 255 -3.80 7.96 -11.45
N PHE A 256 -4.85 7.22 -11.09
CA PHE A 256 -4.79 5.75 -11.08
C PHE A 256 -4.43 5.21 -12.46
N LYS A 257 -5.07 5.69 -13.54
CA LYS A 257 -4.73 5.29 -14.93
C LYS A 257 -3.28 5.66 -15.31
N LYS A 258 -2.75 6.78 -14.82
CA LYS A 258 -1.35 7.20 -15.04
C LYS A 258 -0.35 6.28 -14.34
N TYR A 259 -0.61 5.93 -13.07
CA TYR A 259 0.29 5.08 -12.28
C TYR A 259 0.10 3.58 -12.59
N PHE A 260 -1.05 3.19 -13.13
CA PHE A 260 -1.41 1.82 -13.48
C PHE A 260 -1.87 1.76 -14.95
N PRO A 261 -0.96 1.95 -15.93
CA PRO A 261 -1.32 1.99 -17.34
C PRO A 261 -1.88 0.65 -17.81
N LYS A 262 -2.86 0.68 -18.71
CA LYS A 262 -3.54 -0.51 -19.26
C LYS A 262 -2.60 -1.51 -19.93
N GLU A 263 -1.46 -1.04 -20.46
CA GLU A 263 -0.43 -1.89 -21.11
C GLU A 263 0.19 -2.91 -20.14
N THR A 264 0.11 -2.65 -18.83
CA THR A 264 0.49 -3.58 -17.76
C THR A 264 -0.72 -4.28 -17.13
N ALA A 265 -1.91 -4.13 -17.74
CA ALA A 265 -3.14 -4.67 -17.20
C ALA A 265 -3.12 -6.20 -17.16
N PRO A 266 -3.76 -6.79 -16.14
CA PRO A 266 -3.70 -8.23 -15.88
C PRO A 266 -4.38 -9.08 -16.95
N GLN A 267 -5.25 -8.52 -17.81
CA GLN A 267 -5.92 -9.27 -18.88
C GLN A 267 -4.93 -10.01 -19.80
N ARG A 268 -3.73 -9.49 -19.99
CA ARG A 268 -2.65 -10.16 -20.72
C ARG A 268 -2.28 -11.53 -20.13
N TYR A 269 -2.58 -11.73 -18.85
CA TYR A 269 -2.22 -12.92 -18.10
C TYR A 269 -3.44 -13.74 -17.67
N ASP A 270 -4.61 -13.50 -18.28
CA ASP A 270 -5.83 -14.25 -17.94
C ASP A 270 -5.69 -15.75 -18.23
N TRP A 271 -4.84 -16.16 -19.17
CA TRP A 271 -4.50 -17.54 -19.40
C TRP A 271 -3.85 -18.23 -18.18
N ILE A 272 -3.14 -17.45 -17.33
CA ILE A 272 -2.59 -17.98 -16.07
C ILE A 272 -3.71 -18.33 -15.08
N ARG A 273 -4.77 -17.49 -15.05
CA ARG A 273 -5.89 -17.61 -14.11
C ARG A 273 -6.98 -18.58 -14.56
N GLN A 274 -7.16 -18.69 -15.86
CA GLN A 274 -8.22 -19.47 -16.49
C GLN A 274 -7.71 -20.20 -17.74
N PRO A 275 -6.74 -21.08 -17.60
CA PRO A 275 -6.10 -21.74 -18.74
C PRO A 275 -7.09 -22.56 -19.57
N PHE A 276 -8.20 -23.01 -18.98
CA PHE A 276 -9.21 -23.84 -19.64
C PHE A 276 -10.23 -23.07 -20.48
N THR A 277 -10.19 -21.73 -20.42
CA THR A 277 -11.12 -20.85 -21.19
C THR A 277 -10.40 -19.77 -21.98
N ALA A 278 -9.08 -19.66 -21.82
CA ALA A 278 -8.27 -18.65 -22.52
C ALA A 278 -8.05 -19.05 -23.98
N THR A 279 -8.04 -18.04 -24.89
CA THR A 279 -7.86 -18.25 -26.34
C THR A 279 -6.41 -18.35 -26.78
N GLY A 280 -5.46 -17.91 -25.96
CA GLY A 280 -4.03 -17.96 -26.30
C GLY A 280 -3.52 -16.94 -27.34
N ASP A 281 -4.39 -16.07 -27.89
CA ASP A 281 -4.12 -15.16 -29.02
C ASP A 281 -2.87 -14.27 -28.88
N HIS A 282 -2.27 -14.18 -27.70
CA HIS A 282 -1.11 -13.33 -27.40
C HIS A 282 0.13 -14.13 -27.02
N LEU A 283 0.06 -15.44 -27.08
CA LEU A 283 1.14 -16.34 -26.70
C LEU A 283 2.08 -16.65 -27.87
N SER A 284 3.26 -17.15 -27.59
CA SER A 284 4.12 -17.74 -28.62
C SER A 284 3.53 -19.08 -29.09
N SER A 285 3.90 -19.54 -30.28
CA SER A 285 3.40 -20.80 -30.83
C SER A 285 3.57 -21.97 -29.85
N ASP A 286 4.74 -22.10 -29.24
CA ASP A 286 5.03 -23.18 -28.26
C ASP A 286 4.13 -23.09 -27.03
N MET A 287 3.83 -21.88 -26.56
CA MET A 287 2.92 -21.67 -25.43
C MET A 287 1.46 -21.92 -25.80
N GLU A 288 1.08 -21.57 -27.03
CA GLU A 288 -0.28 -21.80 -27.54
C GLU A 288 -0.54 -23.29 -27.68
N ASP A 289 0.41 -24.06 -28.23
CA ASP A 289 0.32 -25.52 -28.36
C ASP A 289 0.17 -26.17 -26.97
N GLU A 290 1.05 -25.84 -26.00
CA GLU A 290 0.93 -26.35 -24.63
C GLU A 290 -0.40 -25.94 -23.97
N LEU A 291 -0.94 -24.73 -24.24
CA LEU A 291 -2.20 -24.27 -23.67
C LEU A 291 -3.40 -25.05 -24.25
N LEU A 292 -3.39 -25.37 -25.54
CA LEU A 292 -4.42 -26.17 -26.19
C LEU A 292 -4.44 -27.60 -25.63
N GLU A 293 -3.28 -28.20 -25.45
CA GLU A 293 -3.16 -29.52 -24.84
C GLU A 293 -3.65 -29.53 -23.38
N LEU A 294 -3.14 -28.59 -22.54
CA LEU A 294 -3.52 -28.44 -21.14
C LEU A 294 -5.02 -28.18 -20.98
N SER A 295 -5.58 -27.29 -21.80
CA SER A 295 -7.00 -26.92 -21.72
C SER A 295 -7.94 -28.05 -22.11
N SER A 296 -7.44 -29.04 -22.86
CA SER A 296 -8.19 -30.26 -23.27
C SER A 296 -8.18 -31.33 -22.19
N ASP A 297 -7.32 -31.23 -21.17
CA ASP A 297 -7.24 -32.23 -20.07
C ASP A 297 -8.30 -31.96 -18.99
N ARG A 298 -9.32 -32.80 -18.96
CA ARG A 298 -10.42 -32.71 -17.97
C ARG A 298 -9.99 -33.02 -16.53
N THR A 299 -8.92 -33.80 -16.35
CA THR A 299 -8.37 -34.14 -15.04
C THR A 299 -7.68 -32.91 -14.44
N LEU A 300 -6.88 -32.25 -15.24
CA LEU A 300 -6.23 -31.00 -14.84
C LEU A 300 -7.26 -29.88 -14.56
N GLN A 301 -8.33 -29.79 -15.35
CA GLN A 301 -9.42 -28.85 -15.10
C GLN A 301 -10.07 -29.05 -13.71
N THR A 302 -10.28 -30.31 -13.30
CA THR A 302 -10.82 -30.62 -11.98
C THR A 302 -9.83 -30.27 -10.87
N SER A 303 -8.55 -30.59 -11.06
CA SER A 303 -7.47 -30.29 -10.12
C SER A 303 -7.28 -28.77 -9.93
N PHE A 304 -7.38 -27.97 -11.02
CA PHE A 304 -7.25 -26.52 -10.99
C PHE A 304 -8.23 -25.86 -10.01
N GLY A 305 -9.47 -26.35 -9.93
CA GLY A 305 -10.49 -25.82 -9.02
C GLY A 305 -10.22 -26.08 -7.53
N SER A 306 -9.29 -26.96 -7.20
CA SER A 306 -8.98 -27.40 -5.83
C SER A 306 -7.60 -27.02 -5.31
N THR A 307 -6.76 -26.41 -6.14
CA THR A 307 -5.38 -25.99 -5.81
C THR A 307 -5.21 -24.48 -5.90
N THR A 308 -4.17 -23.96 -5.25
CA THR A 308 -3.77 -22.56 -5.48
C THR A 308 -3.13 -22.40 -6.85
N LEU A 309 -3.11 -21.18 -7.36
CA LEU A 309 -2.64 -20.90 -8.72
C LEU A 309 -1.15 -21.27 -8.92
N ASP A 310 -0.33 -21.00 -7.92
CA ASP A 310 1.09 -21.34 -7.90
C ASP A 310 1.31 -22.85 -7.79
N GLU A 311 0.58 -23.53 -6.90
CA GLU A 311 0.63 -25.00 -6.78
C GLU A 311 0.23 -25.68 -8.09
N PHE A 312 -0.82 -25.22 -8.75
CA PHE A 312 -1.24 -25.75 -10.03
C PHE A 312 -0.11 -25.65 -11.08
N TRP A 313 0.44 -24.45 -11.29
CA TRP A 313 1.48 -24.25 -12.30
C TRP A 313 2.78 -25.00 -11.99
N ILE A 314 3.09 -25.21 -10.70
CA ILE A 314 4.21 -26.06 -10.30
C ILE A 314 3.90 -27.53 -10.62
N SER A 315 2.68 -28.00 -10.39
CA SER A 315 2.32 -29.40 -10.59
C SER A 315 2.39 -29.84 -12.05
N VAL A 316 2.11 -28.94 -12.99
CA VAL A 316 2.11 -29.23 -14.43
C VAL A 316 3.45 -28.91 -15.12
N ALA A 317 4.47 -28.47 -14.37
CA ALA A 317 5.75 -28.00 -14.92
C ALA A 317 6.53 -29.05 -15.72
N ASN A 318 6.38 -30.34 -15.44
CA ASN A 318 7.04 -31.40 -16.16
C ASN A 318 6.38 -31.71 -17.51
N GLU A 319 5.09 -31.49 -17.62
CA GLU A 319 4.30 -31.79 -18.82
C GLU A 319 4.18 -30.57 -19.73
N TYR A 320 4.01 -29.36 -19.13
CA TYR A 320 3.88 -28.09 -19.84
C TYR A 320 4.95 -27.09 -19.37
N PRO A 321 6.24 -27.34 -19.68
CA PRO A 321 7.35 -26.58 -19.10
C PRO A 321 7.40 -25.11 -19.54
N VAL A 322 6.99 -24.81 -20.76
CA VAL A 322 7.05 -23.44 -21.31
C VAL A 322 5.98 -22.57 -20.68
N LEU A 323 4.74 -23.05 -20.61
CA LEU A 323 3.64 -22.36 -19.94
C LEU A 323 3.89 -22.21 -18.44
N SER A 324 4.28 -23.30 -17.78
CA SER A 324 4.54 -23.26 -16.35
C SER A 324 5.62 -22.25 -15.99
N LYS A 325 6.74 -22.26 -16.75
CA LYS A 325 7.81 -21.27 -16.55
C LYS A 325 7.29 -19.86 -16.74
N ALA A 326 6.55 -19.58 -17.83
CA ALA A 326 6.01 -18.25 -18.10
C ALA A 326 5.00 -17.80 -17.04
N ALA A 327 4.18 -18.73 -16.49
CA ALA A 327 3.27 -18.44 -15.39
C ALA A 327 4.03 -18.08 -14.10
N MET A 328 5.06 -18.87 -13.78
CA MET A 328 5.89 -18.64 -12.58
C MET A 328 6.71 -17.35 -12.68
N ASP A 329 7.18 -16.96 -13.87
CA ASP A 329 7.85 -15.67 -14.12
C ASP A 329 6.95 -14.46 -13.84
N VAL A 330 5.62 -14.65 -13.80
CA VAL A 330 4.63 -13.64 -13.40
C VAL A 330 4.23 -13.77 -11.94
N LEU A 331 4.06 -14.99 -11.42
CA LEU A 331 3.52 -15.24 -10.08
C LEU A 331 4.56 -15.10 -8.96
N ILE A 332 5.82 -15.46 -9.21
CA ILE A 332 6.91 -15.40 -8.21
C ILE A 332 7.33 -13.96 -7.87
N PRO A 333 7.50 -13.03 -8.84
CA PRO A 333 7.96 -11.69 -8.52
C PRO A 333 7.04 -10.96 -7.55
N PHE A 334 7.64 -10.26 -6.59
CA PHE A 334 6.90 -9.45 -5.64
C PHE A 334 6.20 -8.26 -6.34
N GLY A 335 4.90 -8.12 -6.13
CA GLY A 335 4.13 -6.95 -6.58
C GLY A 335 4.24 -5.76 -5.61
N SER A 336 4.71 -5.99 -4.38
CA SER A 336 4.85 -4.95 -3.36
C SER A 336 6.06 -5.15 -2.46
N THR A 337 6.49 -4.08 -1.79
CA THR A 337 7.54 -4.07 -0.75
C THR A 337 6.98 -4.30 0.66
N TYR A 338 5.75 -4.80 0.79
CA TYR A 338 5.07 -4.98 2.08
C TYR A 338 5.91 -5.77 3.10
N LEU A 339 6.51 -6.88 2.68
CA LEU A 339 7.34 -7.71 3.57
C LEU A 339 8.60 -6.97 4.02
N CYS A 340 9.20 -6.14 3.15
CA CYS A 340 10.33 -5.29 3.53
C CYS A 340 9.91 -4.24 4.56
N GLU A 341 8.77 -3.57 4.36
CA GLU A 341 8.25 -2.57 5.31
C GLU A 341 7.93 -3.19 6.67
N LYS A 342 7.32 -4.38 6.70
CA LYS A 342 7.10 -5.15 7.93
C LYS A 342 8.42 -5.49 8.62
N THR A 343 9.44 -5.84 7.86
CA THR A 343 10.79 -6.12 8.39
C THR A 343 11.43 -4.86 8.96
N PHE A 344 11.31 -3.71 8.30
CA PHE A 344 11.79 -2.42 8.81
C PHE A 344 11.06 -1.99 10.10
N LEU A 345 9.79 -2.30 10.25
CA LEU A 345 9.09 -2.08 11.52
C LEU A 345 9.70 -2.90 12.65
N ALA A 346 9.94 -4.20 12.43
CA ALA A 346 10.64 -5.04 13.42
C ALA A 346 12.05 -4.50 13.74
N LEU A 347 12.78 -4.02 12.72
CA LEU A 347 14.08 -3.39 12.89
C LEU A 347 14.03 -2.17 13.82
N THR A 348 13.01 -1.31 13.73
CA THR A 348 12.88 -0.13 14.58
C THR A 348 12.67 -0.47 16.06
N TYR A 349 12.04 -1.61 16.36
CA TYR A 349 11.91 -2.11 17.73
C TYR A 349 13.22 -2.70 18.28
N ILE A 350 13.98 -3.43 17.45
CA ILE A 350 15.24 -4.06 17.83
C ILE A 350 16.34 -3.00 17.96
N LYS A 351 16.47 -2.13 16.95
CA LYS A 351 17.52 -1.10 16.86
C LYS A 351 16.94 0.27 17.23
N ASN A 352 17.25 0.73 18.44
CA ASN A 352 16.83 2.03 18.94
C ASN A 352 18.06 2.89 19.31
N LYS A 353 17.84 4.11 19.83
CA LYS A 353 18.91 5.05 20.21
C LYS A 353 19.93 4.48 21.20
N TYR A 354 19.54 3.53 22.04
CA TYR A 354 20.39 2.88 23.04
C TYR A 354 21.09 1.63 22.50
N ARG A 355 20.62 1.08 21.37
CA ARG A 355 21.15 -0.11 20.69
C ARG A 355 21.54 0.18 19.25
N SER A 356 22.05 1.35 18.95
CA SER A 356 22.36 1.80 17.58
C SER A 356 23.51 1.02 16.92
N ARG A 357 24.44 0.46 17.74
CA ARG A 357 25.62 -0.32 17.27
C ARG A 357 25.34 -1.82 17.17
N LEU A 358 24.14 -2.28 17.48
CA LEU A 358 23.80 -3.69 17.43
C LEU A 358 23.88 -4.21 15.97
N TRP A 359 24.54 -5.34 15.79
CA TRP A 359 24.47 -6.11 14.56
C TRP A 359 23.14 -6.88 14.55
N VAL A 360 22.21 -6.48 13.70
CA VAL A 360 20.80 -6.84 13.85
C VAL A 360 20.32 -7.94 12.91
N GLU A 361 21.16 -8.45 12.02
CA GLU A 361 20.70 -9.36 10.96
C GLU A 361 20.11 -10.64 11.50
N ASP A 362 20.79 -11.29 12.44
CA ASP A 362 20.34 -12.55 13.06
C ASP A 362 19.10 -12.32 13.94
N ASP A 363 19.12 -11.28 14.78
CA ASP A 363 17.99 -10.92 15.62
C ASP A 363 16.73 -10.62 14.76
N LEU A 364 16.93 -9.93 13.64
CA LEU A 364 15.87 -9.59 12.72
C LEU A 364 15.32 -10.84 12.00
N ARG A 365 16.20 -11.77 11.57
CA ARG A 365 15.77 -13.06 11.01
C ARG A 365 14.89 -13.85 11.97
N VAL A 366 15.27 -13.92 13.23
CA VAL A 366 14.50 -14.58 14.28
C VAL A 366 13.16 -13.87 14.50
N ALA A 367 13.17 -12.53 14.60
CA ALA A 367 11.97 -11.74 14.87
C ALA A 367 10.89 -11.83 13.78
N ILE A 368 11.29 -11.98 12.49
CA ILE A 368 10.34 -12.07 11.39
C ILE A 368 10.04 -13.52 10.95
N SER A 369 10.75 -14.50 11.49
CA SER A 369 10.56 -15.91 11.14
C SER A 369 9.28 -16.46 11.75
N GLY A 370 8.45 -17.14 10.95
CA GLY A 370 7.34 -17.95 11.44
C GLY A 370 7.75 -19.32 11.98
N ILE A 371 9.05 -19.67 11.87
CA ILE A 371 9.58 -20.96 12.30
C ILE A 371 9.82 -20.92 13.80
N LYS A 372 9.18 -21.82 14.55
CA LYS A 372 9.42 -21.95 15.99
C LYS A 372 10.84 -22.50 16.22
N PRO A 373 11.70 -21.81 17.00
CA PRO A 373 13.04 -22.30 17.32
C PRO A 373 12.93 -23.62 18.07
N ARG A 374 13.79 -24.59 17.73
CA ARG A 374 13.92 -25.88 18.44
C ARG A 374 14.75 -25.66 19.72
N MET A 375 14.16 -24.98 20.72
CA MET A 375 14.84 -24.55 21.94
C MET A 375 15.51 -25.71 22.68
N GLU A 376 14.84 -26.85 22.81
CA GLU A 376 15.41 -28.05 23.47
C GLU A 376 16.69 -28.52 22.80
N LEU A 377 16.70 -28.60 21.46
CA LEU A 377 17.88 -28.98 20.69
C LEU A 377 18.99 -27.93 20.78
N LEU A 378 18.65 -26.65 20.81
CA LEU A 378 19.62 -25.57 20.97
C LEU A 378 20.24 -25.57 22.35
N CYS A 379 19.44 -25.75 23.41
CA CYS A 379 19.90 -25.84 24.78
C CYS A 379 20.75 -27.09 25.03
N SER A 380 20.40 -28.25 24.44
CA SER A 380 21.18 -29.48 24.60
C SER A 380 22.59 -29.42 23.95
N LYS A 381 22.76 -28.54 22.95
CA LYS A 381 24.06 -28.34 22.26
C LYS A 381 24.91 -27.25 22.90
N LYS A 382 24.39 -26.44 23.81
CA LYS A 382 25.16 -25.44 24.55
C LYS A 382 25.41 -25.93 25.96
N GLN A 383 26.68 -26.02 26.33
CA GLN A 383 27.07 -26.21 27.72
C GLN A 383 26.62 -24.96 28.50
N ALA A 384 25.71 -25.16 29.46
CA ALA A 384 25.38 -24.08 30.38
C ALA A 384 26.66 -23.72 31.17
N GLN A 385 27.07 -22.44 31.11
CA GLN A 385 28.07 -21.95 32.04
C GLN A 385 27.50 -22.09 33.45
N VAL A 386 28.21 -22.85 34.29
CA VAL A 386 27.89 -22.92 35.70
C VAL A 386 28.19 -21.53 36.25
N SER A 387 27.13 -20.80 36.63
CA SER A 387 27.24 -19.52 37.33
C SER A 387 27.96 -19.77 38.66
N HIS A 388 29.11 -19.11 38.85
CA HIS A 388 29.81 -19.05 40.12
C HIS A 388 29.01 -18.21 41.10
#